data_17f97d367494fc2f683aca9809a0da69
#
_entry.id   17f97d367494fc2f683aca9809a0da69
#
_cell.length_a   1.000
_cell.length_b   1.000
_cell.length_c   1.000
_cell.angle_alpha   90.00
_cell.angle_beta   90.00
_cell.angle_gamma   90.00
#
_symmetry.space_group_name_H-M   'P 1'
#
loop_
_entity.id
_entity.type
_entity.pdbx_description
1 polymer ?
#
loop_
_entity_poly.entity_id
_entity_poly.type
_entity_poly.pdbx_seq_one_letter_code
_entity_poly.pdbx_strand_id
1 'polypeptide(L)'
;MIEHLLSTSVHSYLLFFTDQGKVYRAKAHEIPKTNRTARGSLIQNVLSMSQDEKVQAIIDTRDYETEKFLLIMTEKGTVKKSKFKDFDSNYKSLQAIKLKDDDKVVSVKTTSGKEDVILVSQKGQAIRFDETNLKAQGRSAMGVRGIKLREGDKVVGAATSRDETLLFLSLIHI
;
A
#
# COMPACT_ATOMS: atom_id res chain seq x y z
N MET A 1 -6.49 -7.27 16.95
CA MET A 1 -5.18 -7.68 16.38
C MET A 1 -4.49 -6.43 15.84
N ILE A 2 -3.19 -6.28 16.04
CA ILE A 2 -2.41 -5.17 15.48
C ILE A 2 -2.09 -5.52 14.03
N GLU A 3 -2.45 -4.65 13.08
CA GLU A 3 -2.19 -4.86 11.65
C GLU A 3 -0.95 -4.08 11.18
N HIS A 4 -0.72 -2.90 11.75
CA HIS A 4 0.43 -2.07 11.41
C HIS A 4 1.15 -1.60 12.66
N LEU A 5 2.47 -1.74 12.69
CA LEU A 5 3.37 -1.21 13.71
C LEU A 5 4.46 -0.40 13.03
N LEU A 6 4.58 0.88 13.37
CA LEU A 6 5.52 1.80 12.75
C LEU A 6 6.27 2.60 13.83
N SER A 7 7.57 2.70 13.68
CA SER A 7 8.41 3.62 14.46
C SER A 7 8.73 4.84 13.62
N THR A 8 8.37 6.03 14.09
CA THR A 8 8.53 7.27 13.34
C THR A 8 8.93 8.43 14.24
N SER A 9 9.38 9.55 13.66
CA SER A 9 9.59 10.81 14.35
C SER A 9 8.29 11.59 14.45
N VAL A 10 8.09 12.32 15.54
CA VAL A 10 6.92 13.21 15.74
C VAL A 10 6.79 14.29 14.66
N HIS A 11 7.89 14.66 14.01
CA HIS A 11 7.92 15.66 12.94
C HIS A 11 7.68 15.08 11.54
N SER A 12 7.66 13.76 11.40
CA SER A 12 7.45 13.10 10.12
C SER A 12 6.00 13.19 9.67
N TYR A 13 5.82 13.20 8.35
CA TYR A 13 4.52 12.93 7.76
C TYR A 13 4.37 11.43 7.52
N LEU A 14 3.16 10.94 7.72
CA LEU A 14 2.76 9.59 7.41
C LEU A 14 1.76 9.60 6.26
N LEU A 15 1.94 8.69 5.33
CA LEU A 15 1.04 8.45 4.21
C LEU A 15 0.22 7.19 4.49
N PHE A 16 -1.09 7.34 4.52
CA PHE A 16 -2.05 6.26 4.77
C PHE A 16 -2.73 5.91 3.45
N PHE A 17 -2.37 4.78 2.89
CA PHE A 17 -2.96 4.27 1.66
C PHE A 17 -4.18 3.42 1.98
N THR A 18 -5.29 3.69 1.29
CA THR A 18 -6.56 2.98 1.50
C THR A 18 -6.83 1.95 0.42
N ASP A 19 -7.70 1.00 0.73
CA ASP A 19 -8.20 -0.01 -0.20
C ASP A 19 -8.92 0.59 -1.42
N GLN A 20 -9.44 1.81 -1.31
CA GLN A 20 -10.09 2.54 -2.40
C GLN A 20 -9.11 3.34 -3.29
N GLY A 21 -7.80 3.14 -3.13
CA GLY A 21 -6.79 3.78 -3.97
C GLY A 21 -6.54 5.25 -3.68
N LYS A 22 -6.91 5.72 -2.52
CA LYS A 22 -6.58 7.06 -2.01
C LYS A 22 -5.40 7.00 -1.04
N VAL A 23 -4.73 8.13 -0.86
CA VAL A 23 -3.72 8.33 0.16
C VAL A 23 -4.05 9.57 0.97
N TYR A 24 -3.99 9.44 2.28
CA TYR A 24 -4.14 10.53 3.24
C TYR A 24 -2.81 10.85 3.87
N ARG A 25 -2.55 12.13 4.11
CA ARG A 25 -1.34 12.62 4.75
C ARG A 25 -1.67 13.23 6.09
N ALA A 26 -0.98 12.80 7.13
CA ALA A 26 -1.06 13.39 8.46
C ALA A 26 0.33 13.50 9.07
N LYS A 27 0.52 14.48 9.96
CA LYS A 27 1.73 14.56 10.78
C LYS A 27 1.66 13.53 11.90
N ALA A 28 2.79 12.91 12.24
CA ALA A 28 2.81 11.90 13.30
C ALA A 28 2.29 12.43 14.65
N HIS A 29 2.54 13.70 14.96
CA HIS A 29 2.05 14.32 16.20
C HIS A 29 0.53 14.62 16.22
N GLU A 30 -0.15 14.60 15.07
CA GLU A 30 -1.61 14.74 15.00
C GLU A 30 -2.33 13.48 15.47
N ILE A 31 -1.61 12.34 15.54
CA ILE A 31 -2.14 11.11 16.10
C ILE A 31 -2.11 11.22 17.64
N PRO A 32 -3.27 11.10 18.31
CA PRO A 32 -3.34 11.28 19.76
C PRO A 32 -2.44 10.29 20.51
N LYS A 33 -1.60 10.82 21.40
CA LYS A 33 -0.81 10.01 22.31
C LYS A 33 -1.72 9.43 23.40
N THR A 34 -1.69 8.13 23.56
CA THR A 34 -2.48 7.41 24.57
C THR A 34 -1.62 6.44 25.37
N ASN A 35 -2.14 5.94 26.48
CA ASN A 35 -1.48 4.91 27.27
C ASN A 35 -1.59 3.54 26.56
N ARG A 36 -0.66 2.64 26.87
CA ARG A 36 -0.61 1.28 26.30
C ARG A 36 -1.91 0.49 26.48
N THR A 37 -2.65 0.73 27.55
CA THR A 37 -3.90 0.06 27.88
C THR A 37 -5.15 0.75 27.31
N ALA A 38 -4.99 1.89 26.65
CA ALA A 38 -6.10 2.64 26.09
C ALA A 38 -6.65 1.94 24.84
N ARG A 39 -7.94 2.16 24.57
CA ARG A 39 -8.65 1.65 23.37
C ARG A 39 -8.10 2.19 22.04
N GLY A 40 -7.36 3.31 22.07
CA GLY A 40 -6.96 4.05 20.88
C GLY A 40 -8.09 4.89 20.29
N SER A 41 -7.79 5.60 19.22
CA SER A 41 -8.73 6.44 18.47
C SER A 41 -9.01 5.83 17.11
N LEU A 42 -10.22 6.03 16.59
CA LEU A 42 -10.54 5.63 15.21
C LEU A 42 -9.72 6.48 14.24
N ILE A 43 -9.04 5.84 13.31
CA ILE A 43 -8.20 6.51 12.31
C ILE A 43 -8.99 7.48 11.42
N GLN A 44 -10.27 7.19 11.18
CA GLN A 44 -11.18 8.06 10.44
C GLN A 44 -11.33 9.45 11.08
N ASN A 45 -11.23 9.54 12.41
CA ASN A 45 -11.31 10.82 13.11
C ASN A 45 -10.05 11.67 12.91
N VAL A 46 -8.91 11.03 12.66
CA VAL A 46 -7.62 11.71 12.41
C VAL A 46 -7.48 12.13 10.95
N LEU A 47 -7.89 11.25 10.02
CA LEU A 47 -7.61 11.41 8.59
C LEU A 47 -8.79 12.00 7.79
N SER A 48 -9.96 12.21 8.40
CA SER A 48 -11.18 12.62 7.68
C SER A 48 -11.50 11.72 6.48
N MET A 49 -11.25 10.41 6.63
CA MET A 49 -11.53 9.41 5.61
C MET A 49 -12.95 8.87 5.75
N SER A 50 -13.49 8.28 4.69
CA SER A 50 -14.81 7.66 4.69
C SER A 50 -14.86 6.42 5.60
N GLN A 51 -16.03 6.09 6.14
CA GLN A 51 -16.19 4.95 7.05
C GLN A 51 -15.95 3.60 6.38
N ASP A 52 -16.18 3.52 5.08
CA ASP A 52 -16.03 2.30 4.28
C ASP A 52 -14.59 2.08 3.82
N GLU A 53 -13.70 3.06 3.99
CA GLU A 53 -12.29 2.94 3.60
C GLU A 53 -11.49 2.21 4.68
N LYS A 54 -10.58 1.33 4.26
CA LYS A 54 -9.64 0.63 5.13
C LYS A 54 -8.21 1.02 4.78
N VAL A 55 -7.40 1.29 5.80
CA VAL A 55 -5.97 1.52 5.61
C VAL A 55 -5.28 0.20 5.26
N GLN A 56 -4.58 0.18 4.14
CA GLN A 56 -3.85 -1.00 3.65
C GLN A 56 -2.34 -0.90 3.88
N ALA A 57 -1.80 0.32 3.91
CA ALA A 57 -0.39 0.54 4.21
C ALA A 57 -0.18 1.92 4.83
N ILE A 58 0.83 2.00 5.68
CA ILE A 58 1.29 3.26 6.29
C ILE A 58 2.77 3.40 5.96
N ILE A 59 3.14 4.52 5.34
CA ILE A 59 4.51 4.77 4.87
C ILE A 59 5.00 6.09 5.45
N ASP A 60 6.21 6.10 6.00
CA ASP A 60 6.87 7.30 6.53
C ASP A 60 7.52 8.09 5.38
N THR A 61 7.31 9.40 5.36
CA THR A 61 7.89 10.26 4.31
C THR A 61 9.39 10.46 4.43
N ARG A 62 10.02 10.08 5.56
CA ARG A 62 11.49 10.05 5.67
C ARG A 62 12.15 9.18 4.60
N ASP A 63 11.40 8.19 4.09
CA ASP A 63 11.88 7.26 3.10
C ASP A 63 12.00 7.88 1.69
N TYR A 64 11.57 9.15 1.47
CA TYR A 64 11.72 9.83 0.17
C TYR A 64 13.17 9.95 -0.32
N GLU A 65 14.12 9.94 0.59
CA GLU A 65 15.55 10.05 0.23
C GLU A 65 16.14 8.70 -0.19
N THR A 66 15.69 7.64 0.43
CA THR A 66 16.19 6.28 0.21
C THR A 66 15.37 5.51 -0.82
N GLU A 67 14.08 5.71 -0.82
CA GLU A 67 13.13 5.02 -1.69
C GLU A 67 12.72 5.89 -2.87
N LYS A 68 12.77 5.32 -4.07
CA LYS A 68 12.50 6.07 -5.30
C LYS A 68 11.08 5.89 -5.80
N PHE A 69 10.49 4.73 -5.55
CA PHE A 69 9.21 4.35 -6.13
C PHE A 69 8.27 3.75 -5.10
N LEU A 70 6.98 3.81 -5.41
CA LEU A 70 5.90 3.10 -4.77
C LEU A 70 5.31 2.10 -5.75
N LEU A 71 5.16 0.87 -5.30
CA LEU A 71 4.41 -0.18 -5.98
C LEU A 71 3.06 -0.34 -5.30
N ILE A 72 1.99 -0.13 -6.05
CA ILE A 72 0.61 -0.30 -5.60
C ILE A 72 0.04 -1.51 -6.30
N MET A 73 -0.47 -2.47 -5.55
CA MET A 73 -0.97 -3.74 -6.05
C MET A 73 -2.42 -3.94 -5.64
N THR A 74 -3.24 -4.45 -6.57
CA THR A 74 -4.69 -4.58 -6.39
C THR A 74 -5.16 -6.03 -6.36
N GLU A 75 -6.35 -6.25 -5.83
CA GLU A 75 -7.02 -7.56 -5.74
C GLU A 75 -7.18 -8.24 -7.10
N LYS A 76 -7.48 -7.45 -8.14
CA LYS A 76 -7.63 -7.96 -9.53
C LYS A 76 -6.30 -8.13 -10.28
N GLY A 77 -5.17 -8.01 -9.57
CA GLY A 77 -3.85 -8.28 -10.14
C GLY A 77 -3.26 -7.14 -10.95
N THR A 78 -3.73 -5.93 -10.76
CA THR A 78 -3.12 -4.73 -11.33
C THR A 78 -1.93 -4.31 -10.46
N VAL A 79 -0.85 -3.88 -11.11
CA VAL A 79 0.34 -3.30 -10.47
C VAL A 79 0.60 -1.93 -11.05
N LYS A 80 0.90 -0.99 -10.20
CA LYS A 80 1.27 0.36 -10.59
C LYS A 80 2.55 0.78 -9.89
N LYS A 81 3.52 1.26 -10.67
CA LYS A 81 4.74 1.90 -10.18
C LYS A 81 4.59 3.41 -10.29
N SER A 82 4.84 4.15 -9.24
CA SER A 82 4.82 5.62 -9.22
C SER A 82 6.08 6.15 -8.55
N LYS A 83 6.52 7.35 -8.91
CA LYS A 83 7.60 8.00 -8.17
C LYS A 83 7.12 8.33 -6.76
N PHE A 84 7.91 8.01 -5.75
CA PHE A 84 7.50 8.25 -4.37
C PHE A 84 7.33 9.77 -4.10
N LYS A 85 8.19 10.60 -4.68
CA LYS A 85 8.11 12.07 -4.58
C LYS A 85 6.81 12.67 -5.14
N ASP A 86 6.11 11.98 -6.03
CA ASP A 86 4.82 12.45 -6.54
C ASP A 86 3.75 12.54 -5.44
N PHE A 87 3.98 11.90 -4.29
CA PHE A 87 3.11 11.94 -3.11
C PHE A 87 3.53 13.00 -2.09
N ASP A 88 4.63 13.71 -2.32
CA ASP A 88 5.01 14.88 -1.52
C ASP A 88 4.18 16.08 -1.94
N SER A 89 3.10 16.31 -1.21
CA SER A 89 2.12 17.34 -1.51
C SER A 89 1.53 17.93 -0.24
N ASN A 90 1.11 19.18 -0.32
CA ASN A 90 0.45 19.87 0.79
C ASN A 90 -1.04 19.49 0.95
N TYR A 91 -1.60 18.73 0.01
CA TYR A 91 -2.98 18.25 0.13
C TYR A 91 -3.10 17.15 1.18
N LYS A 92 -4.19 17.20 1.95
CA LYS A 92 -4.50 16.20 2.98
C LYS A 92 -4.86 14.83 2.41
N SER A 93 -5.40 14.81 1.18
CA SER A 93 -5.72 13.56 0.48
C SER A 93 -5.42 13.68 -1.01
N LEU A 94 -5.00 12.57 -1.62
CA LEU A 94 -4.66 12.45 -3.03
C LEU A 94 -5.16 11.11 -3.58
N GLN A 95 -5.40 11.08 -4.88
CA GLN A 95 -5.57 9.82 -5.61
C GLN A 95 -4.20 9.12 -5.70
N ALA A 96 -4.11 7.88 -5.27
CA ALA A 96 -2.90 7.07 -5.39
C ALA A 96 -2.93 6.16 -6.62
N ILE A 97 -4.10 5.65 -6.97
CA ILE A 97 -4.36 4.84 -8.18
C ILE A 97 -5.82 5.01 -8.58
N LYS A 98 -6.10 5.06 -9.88
CA LYS A 98 -7.45 4.97 -10.39
C LYS A 98 -7.83 3.50 -10.50
N LEU A 99 -8.68 3.03 -9.61
CA LEU A 99 -9.18 1.65 -9.62
C LEU A 99 -10.22 1.47 -10.72
N LYS A 100 -10.30 0.25 -11.24
CA LYS A 100 -11.45 -0.22 -12.03
C LYS A 100 -12.58 -0.60 -11.07
N ASP A 101 -13.79 -0.73 -11.62
CA ASP A 101 -14.96 -1.10 -10.83
C ASP A 101 -14.70 -2.38 -10.02
N ASP A 102 -15.08 -2.35 -8.76
CA ASP A 102 -14.93 -3.44 -7.78
C ASP A 102 -13.49 -3.92 -7.51
N ASP A 103 -12.46 -3.15 -7.89
CA ASP A 103 -11.08 -3.47 -7.52
C ASP A 103 -10.68 -2.76 -6.23
N LYS A 104 -9.76 -3.35 -5.47
CA LYS A 104 -9.24 -2.81 -4.21
C LYS A 104 -7.73 -2.91 -4.15
N VAL A 105 -7.11 -1.93 -3.51
CA VAL A 105 -5.68 -2.02 -3.18
C VAL A 105 -5.47 -3.07 -2.09
N VAL A 106 -4.54 -3.98 -2.31
CA VAL A 106 -4.16 -5.04 -1.38
C VAL A 106 -2.86 -4.71 -0.67
N SER A 107 -1.92 -4.11 -1.38
CA SER A 107 -0.60 -3.81 -0.83
C SER A 107 0.01 -2.58 -1.48
N VAL A 108 0.78 -1.83 -0.67
CA VAL A 108 1.64 -0.74 -1.14
C VAL A 108 3.02 -0.93 -0.54
N LYS A 109 4.05 -0.92 -1.37
CA LYS A 109 5.45 -1.12 -0.97
C LYS A 109 6.32 0.00 -1.53
N THR A 110 7.32 0.40 -0.78
CA THR A 110 8.39 1.28 -1.25
C THR A 110 9.50 0.45 -1.90
N THR A 111 10.11 0.96 -2.97
CA THR A 111 11.19 0.26 -3.67
C THR A 111 12.28 1.22 -4.16
N SER A 112 13.48 0.68 -4.33
CA SER A 112 14.63 1.41 -4.90
C SER A 112 14.58 1.51 -6.43
N GLY A 113 13.79 0.70 -7.10
CA GLY A 113 13.67 0.64 -8.56
C GLY A 113 14.35 -0.57 -9.22
N LYS A 114 14.93 -1.48 -8.43
CA LYS A 114 15.70 -2.65 -8.91
C LYS A 114 15.31 -3.95 -8.21
N GLU A 115 14.09 -4.06 -7.77
CA GLU A 115 13.62 -5.20 -6.98
C GLU A 115 12.73 -6.11 -7.80
N ASP A 116 12.66 -7.37 -7.41
CA ASP A 116 11.66 -8.27 -7.93
C ASP A 116 10.34 -8.09 -7.19
N VAL A 117 9.27 -8.13 -7.92
CA VAL A 117 7.90 -8.11 -7.40
C VAL A 117 7.33 -9.51 -7.41
N ILE A 118 6.75 -9.91 -6.29
CA ILE A 118 6.11 -11.21 -6.15
C ILE A 118 4.64 -10.97 -5.81
N LEU A 119 3.74 -11.57 -6.58
CA LEU A 119 2.31 -11.57 -6.33
C LEU A 119 1.83 -13.00 -6.13
N VAL A 120 0.95 -13.18 -5.14
CA VAL A 120 0.34 -14.47 -4.84
C VAL A 120 -1.17 -14.33 -4.81
N SER A 121 -1.86 -15.26 -5.48
CA SER A 121 -3.31 -15.32 -5.52
C SER A 121 -3.90 -16.28 -4.49
N GLN A 122 -5.17 -16.11 -4.19
CA GLN A 122 -5.91 -16.97 -3.25
C GLN A 122 -5.94 -18.44 -3.68
N LYS A 123 -6.00 -18.71 -4.99
CA LYS A 123 -6.01 -20.08 -5.55
C LYS A 123 -4.61 -20.64 -5.82
N GLY A 124 -3.56 -20.04 -5.21
CA GLY A 124 -2.19 -20.57 -5.23
C GLY A 124 -1.38 -20.24 -6.49
N GLN A 125 -1.83 -19.31 -7.35
CA GLN A 125 -0.97 -18.81 -8.41
C GLN A 125 0.04 -17.81 -7.85
N ALA A 126 1.29 -17.90 -8.28
CA ALA A 126 2.33 -16.94 -7.96
C ALA A 126 3.06 -16.50 -9.22
N ILE A 127 3.47 -15.24 -9.24
CA ILE A 127 4.33 -14.67 -10.26
C ILE A 127 5.43 -13.85 -9.63
N ARG A 128 6.62 -13.93 -10.19
CA ARG A 128 7.76 -13.08 -9.86
C ARG A 128 8.26 -12.41 -11.13
N PHE A 129 8.49 -11.10 -11.07
CA PHE A 129 9.03 -10.34 -12.19
C PHE A 129 9.83 -9.13 -11.67
N ASP A 130 10.78 -8.69 -12.49
CA ASP A 130 11.61 -7.52 -12.20
C ASP A 130 10.79 -6.22 -12.36
N GLU A 131 10.84 -5.35 -11.35
CA GLU A 131 10.13 -4.06 -11.36
C GLU A 131 10.61 -3.10 -12.45
N THR A 132 11.79 -3.31 -13.05
CA THR A 132 12.28 -2.52 -14.17
C THR A 132 11.41 -2.66 -15.41
N ASN A 133 10.64 -3.76 -15.51
CA ASN A 133 9.64 -3.96 -16.55
C ASN A 133 8.41 -3.05 -16.40
N LEU A 134 8.26 -2.41 -15.22
CA LEU A 134 7.18 -1.49 -14.94
C LEU A 134 7.64 -0.04 -15.18
N LYS A 135 7.00 0.64 -16.11
CA LYS A 135 7.19 2.08 -16.30
C LYS A 135 6.51 2.85 -15.16
N ALA A 136 7.20 3.85 -14.62
CA ALA A 136 6.61 4.74 -13.63
C ALA A 136 5.45 5.55 -14.25
N GLN A 137 4.33 5.63 -13.53
CA GLN A 137 3.11 6.29 -13.95
C GLN A 137 2.68 7.34 -12.94
N GLY A 138 1.97 8.36 -13.39
CA GLY A 138 1.41 9.39 -12.51
C GLY A 138 0.34 8.85 -11.54
N ARG A 139 0.00 9.63 -10.53
CA ARG A 139 -0.92 9.25 -9.44
C ARG A 139 -2.29 8.77 -9.92
N SER A 140 -2.87 9.45 -10.90
CA SER A 140 -4.23 9.14 -11.44
C SER A 140 -4.26 8.01 -12.46
N ALA A 141 -3.12 7.38 -12.78
CA ALA A 141 -3.09 6.27 -13.71
C ALA A 141 -3.67 4.98 -13.09
N MET A 142 -4.10 4.07 -13.95
CA MET A 142 -4.75 2.81 -13.55
C MET A 142 -3.75 1.69 -13.27
N GLY A 143 -2.50 1.82 -13.70
CA GLY A 143 -1.51 0.75 -13.65
C GLY A 143 -1.59 -0.21 -14.84
N VAL A 144 -0.89 -1.33 -14.71
CA VAL A 144 -0.80 -2.39 -15.71
C VAL A 144 -1.12 -3.74 -15.06
N ARG A 145 -1.46 -4.74 -15.89
CA ARG A 145 -1.68 -6.08 -15.36
C ARG A 145 -0.37 -6.72 -14.92
N GLY A 146 -0.27 -7.06 -13.63
CA GLY A 146 0.88 -7.75 -13.04
C GLY A 146 0.75 -9.27 -13.11
N ILE A 147 -0.46 -9.81 -12.90
CA ILE A 147 -0.75 -11.24 -12.96
C ILE A 147 -2.04 -11.49 -13.73
N LYS A 148 -2.10 -12.58 -14.50
CA LYS A 148 -3.32 -13.05 -15.13
C LYS A 148 -4.01 -14.04 -14.19
N LEU A 149 -5.03 -13.59 -13.49
CA LEU A 149 -5.81 -14.41 -12.58
C LEU A 149 -6.80 -15.31 -13.34
N ARG A 150 -7.11 -16.46 -12.74
CA ARG A 150 -8.22 -17.32 -13.17
C ARG A 150 -9.54 -16.70 -12.73
N GLU A 151 -10.63 -17.18 -13.30
CA GLU A 151 -11.96 -16.73 -12.93
C GLU A 151 -12.23 -16.97 -11.44
N GLY A 152 -12.74 -15.94 -10.77
CA GLY A 152 -13.01 -15.94 -9.33
C GLY A 152 -11.78 -16.04 -8.43
N ASP A 153 -10.57 -15.76 -8.97
CA ASP A 153 -9.34 -15.67 -8.18
C ASP A 153 -8.98 -14.20 -7.89
N LYS A 154 -8.22 -13.97 -6.84
CA LYS A 154 -7.78 -12.64 -6.44
C LYS A 154 -6.37 -12.67 -5.82
N VAL A 155 -5.63 -11.56 -5.94
CA VAL A 155 -4.37 -11.38 -5.24
C VAL A 155 -4.65 -11.21 -3.76
N VAL A 156 -3.95 -11.97 -2.93
CA VAL A 156 -4.06 -11.92 -1.46
C VAL A 156 -2.76 -11.48 -0.78
N GLY A 157 -1.66 -11.49 -1.52
CA GLY A 157 -0.38 -11.06 -0.98
C GLY A 157 0.57 -10.56 -2.06
N ALA A 158 1.41 -9.63 -1.66
CA ALA A 158 2.45 -9.08 -2.50
C ALA A 158 3.70 -8.76 -1.68
N ALA A 159 4.86 -9.03 -2.25
CA ALA A 159 6.16 -8.78 -1.63
C ALA A 159 7.17 -8.28 -2.66
N THR A 160 8.29 -7.77 -2.17
CA THR A 160 9.47 -7.43 -2.98
C THR A 160 10.66 -8.27 -2.56
N SER A 161 11.66 -8.40 -3.40
CA SER A 161 12.89 -9.20 -3.11
C SER A 161 13.71 -8.64 -1.95
N ARG A 162 13.37 -7.47 -1.43
CA ARG A 162 13.96 -6.90 -0.22
C ARG A 162 13.43 -7.54 1.06
N ASP A 163 12.25 -8.15 1.00
CA ASP A 163 11.67 -8.86 2.14
C ASP A 163 12.49 -10.16 2.34
N GLU A 164 13.31 -10.22 3.39
CA GLU A 164 14.24 -11.33 3.66
C GLU A 164 13.52 -12.68 3.85
N THR A 165 12.27 -12.65 4.31
CA THR A 165 11.44 -13.83 4.51
C THR A 165 10.03 -13.59 3.97
N LEU A 166 9.63 -14.43 3.00
CA LEU A 166 8.28 -14.44 2.47
C LEU A 166 7.45 -15.50 3.19
N LEU A 167 6.64 -15.11 4.13
CA LEU A 167 5.64 -15.97 4.73
C LEU A 167 4.26 -15.60 4.21
N PHE A 168 3.72 -16.40 3.29
CA PHE A 168 2.33 -16.29 2.87
C PHE A 168 1.48 -17.21 3.74
N LEU A 169 0.88 -16.65 4.78
CA LEU A 169 -0.11 -17.35 5.60
C LEU A 169 -1.50 -17.07 5.03
N SER A 170 -2.01 -17.96 4.20
CA SER A 170 -3.41 -17.95 3.80
C SER A 170 -4.22 -18.69 4.86
N LEU A 171 -5.06 -17.98 5.60
CA LEU A 171 -6.13 -18.60 6.35
C LEU A 171 -7.21 -19.05 5.37
N ILE A 172 -7.03 -20.23 4.79
CA ILE A 172 -8.09 -20.90 4.08
C ILE A 172 -9.07 -21.35 5.17
N HIS A 173 -10.18 -20.67 5.30
CA HIS A 173 -11.33 -21.20 6.02
C HIS A 173 -11.87 -22.33 5.15
N ILE A 174 -11.51 -23.53 5.55
CA ILE A 174 -12.14 -24.75 5.04
C ILE A 174 -13.54 -24.82 5.63
#